data_be155e4e89de168648f80a08f935457d
#
_entry.id   be155e4e89de168648f80a08f935457d
#
_cell.length_a   1.000
_cell.length_b   1.000
_cell.length_c   1.000
_cell.angle_alpha   90.00
_cell.angle_beta   90.00
_cell.angle_gamma   90.00
#
_symmetry.space_group_name_H-M   'P 1'
#
loop_
_entity.id
_entity.type
_entity.pdbx_description
1 polymer ?
#
loop_
_entity_poly.entity_id
_entity_poly.type
_entity_poly.pdbx_seq_one_letter_code
_entity_poly.pdbx_strand_id
1 'polypeptide(L)'
;MKHFNNIPIVTILLFSYILTLYSIKTHASALTSEHEIYKGFINPPQEAKPRVWWHWMDGNITEEGIYKDLLWMNRIGIGGFHQFDASLYTKPIVKERLVYMTPKWKKAFRYAIHLADSLNMEVGIASAPGWSSTGGPWVNPKNAMKKLVWRTFTVEGQKMFSGKLPSHIPRQGNFKISPYET
;
A
#
# COMPACT_ATOMS: atom_id res chain seq x y z
N MET A 1 41.41 17.17 62.46
CA MET A 1 41.25 18.43 61.72
C MET A 1 40.77 18.07 60.34
N LYS A 2 39.51 18.40 59.97
CA LYS A 2 38.97 18.16 58.62
C LYS A 2 39.33 19.34 57.74
N HIS A 3 40.15 19.11 56.72
CA HIS A 3 40.43 20.12 55.70
C HIS A 3 39.15 20.28 54.85
N PHE A 4 38.45 21.39 55.03
CA PHE A 4 37.50 21.85 54.06
C PHE A 4 38.28 22.41 52.86
N ASN A 5 38.25 21.69 51.74
CA ASN A 5 38.77 22.22 50.48
C ASN A 5 37.87 23.40 50.06
N ASN A 6 38.35 24.60 50.15
CA ASN A 6 37.70 25.79 49.66
C ASN A 6 37.64 25.74 48.14
N ILE A 7 36.49 25.33 47.58
CA ILE A 7 36.27 25.46 46.14
C ILE A 7 36.28 26.96 45.83
N PRO A 8 37.15 27.46 44.97
CA PRO A 8 37.19 28.88 44.69
C PRO A 8 35.86 29.36 44.08
N ILE A 9 35.39 30.50 44.52
CA ILE A 9 34.13 31.12 44.06
C ILE A 9 34.04 31.17 42.54
N VAL A 10 35.18 31.38 41.88
CA VAL A 10 35.30 31.37 40.40
C VAL A 10 34.86 30.02 39.78
N THR A 11 35.16 28.90 40.43
CA THR A 11 34.78 27.56 39.95
C THR A 11 33.26 27.35 40.04
N ILE A 12 32.64 27.84 41.11
CA ILE A 12 31.19 27.80 41.31
C ILE A 12 30.45 28.65 40.26
N LEU A 13 30.98 29.86 40.01
CA LEU A 13 30.44 30.77 39.00
C LEU A 13 30.56 30.20 37.57
N LEU A 14 31.70 29.59 37.24
CA LEU A 14 31.92 28.92 35.97
C LEU A 14 30.95 27.72 35.78
N PHE A 15 30.76 26.93 36.81
CA PHE A 15 29.83 25.79 36.76
C PHE A 15 28.37 26.23 36.61
N SER A 16 27.99 27.31 37.32
CA SER A 16 26.65 27.92 37.20
C SER A 16 26.41 28.48 35.77
N TYR A 17 27.43 29.14 35.19
CA TYR A 17 27.35 29.66 33.82
C TYR A 17 27.26 28.57 32.79
N ILE A 18 27.98 27.47 32.92
CA ILE A 18 27.90 26.30 32.04
C ILE A 18 26.52 25.65 32.13
N LEU A 19 25.96 25.50 33.33
CA LEU A 19 24.62 24.95 33.56
C LEU A 19 23.54 25.83 32.91
N THR A 20 23.61 27.14 33.01
CA THR A 20 22.68 28.07 32.37
C THR A 20 22.76 28.00 30.83
N LEU A 21 23.95 27.94 30.26
CA LEU A 21 24.15 27.77 28.81
C LEU A 21 23.61 26.45 28.30
N TYR A 22 23.72 25.38 29.09
CA TYR A 22 23.15 24.06 28.73
C TYR A 22 21.65 24.09 28.77
N SER A 23 21.03 24.72 29.76
CA SER A 23 19.56 24.88 29.85
C SER A 23 19.03 25.73 28.70
N ILE A 24 19.70 26.78 28.27
CA ILE A 24 19.28 27.61 27.13
C ILE A 24 19.32 26.79 25.84
N LYS A 25 20.37 25.99 25.61
CA LYS A 25 20.44 25.13 24.42
C LYS A 25 19.33 24.08 24.35
N THR A 26 18.98 23.45 25.47
CA THR A 26 17.92 22.44 25.51
C THR A 26 16.55 23.05 25.25
N HIS A 27 16.24 24.22 25.79
CA HIS A 27 14.99 24.94 25.53
C HIS A 27 14.88 25.40 24.06
N ALA A 28 15.96 25.95 23.50
CA ALA A 28 15.98 26.36 22.10
C ALA A 28 15.75 25.17 21.16
N SER A 29 16.35 24.01 21.45
CA SER A 29 16.15 22.79 20.66
C SER A 29 14.70 22.27 20.73
N ALA A 30 14.06 22.32 21.90
CA ALA A 30 12.66 21.91 22.07
C ALA A 30 11.70 22.83 21.32
N LEU A 31 11.88 24.14 21.41
CA LEU A 31 11.06 25.12 20.67
C LEU A 31 11.22 24.98 19.15
N THR A 32 12.43 24.70 18.67
CA THR A 32 12.68 24.45 17.24
C THR A 32 11.97 23.18 16.76
N SER A 33 12.02 22.11 17.56
CA SER A 33 11.34 20.86 17.24
C SER A 33 9.81 21.01 17.19
N GLU A 34 9.21 21.72 18.14
CA GLU A 34 7.76 21.99 18.16
C GLU A 34 7.34 22.82 16.94
N HIS A 35 8.13 23.81 16.56
CA HIS A 35 7.87 24.64 15.40
C HIS A 35 8.01 23.85 14.08
N GLU A 36 8.95 22.94 13.96
CA GLU A 36 9.11 22.05 12.81
C GLU A 36 7.93 21.08 12.69
N ILE A 37 7.46 20.49 13.78
CA ILE A 37 6.27 19.63 13.81
C ILE A 37 5.04 20.41 13.37
N TYR A 38 4.84 21.62 13.87
CA TYR A 38 3.73 22.48 13.49
C TYR A 38 3.76 22.83 12.00
N LYS A 39 4.92 23.20 11.47
CA LYS A 39 5.09 23.45 10.03
C LYS A 39 4.77 22.23 9.18
N GLY A 40 5.27 21.06 9.60
CA GLY A 40 5.00 19.80 8.93
C GLY A 40 3.52 19.38 8.99
N PHE A 41 2.81 19.77 10.06
CA PHE A 41 1.37 19.54 10.15
C PHE A 41 0.56 20.45 9.19
N ILE A 42 0.90 21.74 9.11
CA ILE A 42 0.22 22.67 8.22
C ILE A 42 0.58 22.45 6.74
N ASN A 43 1.82 22.11 6.46
CA ASN A 43 2.34 21.84 5.12
C ASN A 43 3.04 20.48 5.12
N PRO A 44 2.27 19.37 5.05
CA PRO A 44 2.86 18.05 5.13
C PRO A 44 3.80 17.79 3.95
N PRO A 45 5.00 17.21 4.19
CA PRO A 45 5.87 16.77 3.13
C PRO A 45 5.23 15.66 2.31
N GLN A 46 5.73 15.40 1.11
CA GLN A 46 5.12 14.46 0.17
C GLN A 46 4.92 13.06 0.79
N GLU A 47 5.85 12.60 1.59
CA GLU A 47 5.81 11.30 2.26
C GLU A 47 4.67 11.17 3.28
N ALA A 48 4.26 12.29 3.89
CA ALA A 48 3.19 12.34 4.88
C ALA A 48 1.80 12.58 4.28
N LYS A 49 1.70 12.91 2.99
CA LYS A 49 0.41 13.10 2.34
C LYS A 49 -0.33 11.76 2.18
N PRO A 50 -1.67 11.73 2.27
CA PRO A 50 -2.45 10.51 2.10
C PRO A 50 -2.33 9.96 0.68
N ARG A 51 -2.45 8.62 0.54
CA ARG A 51 -2.64 7.91 -0.71
C ARG A 51 -4.03 7.32 -0.73
N VAL A 52 -4.65 7.31 -1.91
CA VAL A 52 -6.02 6.85 -2.08
C VAL A 52 -6.10 5.74 -3.12
N TRP A 53 -7.12 4.90 -3.02
CA TRP A 53 -7.47 4.01 -4.10
C TRP A 53 -8.29 4.78 -5.12
N TRP A 54 -7.89 4.68 -6.37
CA TRP A 54 -8.59 5.30 -7.49
C TRP A 54 -9.15 4.22 -8.42
N HIS A 55 -10.43 3.94 -8.24
CA HIS A 55 -11.08 2.86 -8.96
C HIS A 55 -11.53 3.30 -10.34
N TRP A 56 -11.09 2.58 -11.34
CA TRP A 56 -11.59 2.66 -12.71
C TRP A 56 -12.71 1.64 -12.87
N MET A 57 -13.95 2.08 -12.59
CA MET A 57 -15.09 1.18 -12.50
C MET A 57 -15.68 0.84 -13.86
N ASP A 58 -15.66 -0.46 -14.22
CA ASP A 58 -16.26 -0.98 -15.46
C ASP A 58 -15.84 -0.23 -16.73
N GLY A 59 -14.64 0.37 -16.74
CA GLY A 59 -14.13 1.14 -17.86
C GLY A 59 -14.85 2.46 -18.12
N ASN A 60 -15.62 2.98 -17.17
CA ASN A 60 -16.27 4.28 -17.24
C ASN A 60 -15.26 5.43 -17.06
N ILE A 61 -14.27 5.50 -17.94
CA ILE A 61 -13.12 6.40 -17.83
C ILE A 61 -13.00 7.24 -19.10
N THR A 62 -12.69 8.53 -18.92
CA THR A 62 -12.34 9.46 -19.99
C THR A 62 -11.10 10.25 -19.64
N GLU A 63 -10.36 10.77 -20.63
CA GLU A 63 -9.21 11.64 -20.38
C GLU A 63 -9.63 12.91 -19.61
N GLU A 64 -10.81 13.47 -19.88
CA GLU A 64 -11.36 14.60 -19.14
C GLU A 64 -11.64 14.25 -17.67
N GLY A 65 -12.21 13.06 -17.40
CA GLY A 65 -12.42 12.56 -16.04
C GLY A 65 -11.11 12.40 -15.28
N ILE A 66 -10.11 11.76 -15.92
CA ILE A 66 -8.75 11.62 -15.36
C ILE A 66 -8.17 12.99 -14.98
N TYR A 67 -8.26 13.97 -15.88
CA TYR A 67 -7.77 15.31 -15.63
C TYR A 67 -8.43 15.95 -14.41
N LYS A 68 -9.76 15.92 -14.34
CA LYS A 68 -10.53 16.51 -13.24
C LYS A 68 -10.24 15.85 -11.91
N ASP A 69 -10.19 14.51 -11.89
CA ASP A 69 -9.93 13.73 -10.68
C ASP A 69 -8.54 14.02 -10.11
N LEU A 70 -7.50 13.98 -10.95
CA LEU A 70 -6.14 14.19 -10.48
C LEU A 70 -5.88 15.62 -10.02
N LEU A 71 -6.42 16.62 -10.73
CA LEU A 71 -6.35 18.00 -10.26
C LEU A 71 -7.07 18.20 -8.93
N TRP A 72 -8.23 17.59 -8.77
CA TRP A 72 -8.97 17.69 -7.52
C TRP A 72 -8.21 17.00 -6.37
N MET A 73 -7.70 15.78 -6.57
CA MET A 73 -6.89 15.08 -5.58
C MET A 73 -5.67 15.89 -5.15
N ASN A 74 -4.95 16.44 -6.11
CA ASN A 74 -3.77 17.27 -5.83
C ASN A 74 -4.14 18.52 -5.03
N ARG A 75 -5.22 19.22 -5.43
CA ARG A 75 -5.69 20.43 -4.76
C ARG A 75 -6.07 20.22 -3.30
N ILE A 76 -6.61 19.05 -2.94
CA ILE A 76 -6.98 18.72 -1.56
C ILE A 76 -5.85 18.06 -0.76
N GLY A 77 -4.64 17.99 -1.32
CA GLY A 77 -3.46 17.52 -0.61
C GLY A 77 -3.21 16.01 -0.67
N ILE A 78 -3.85 15.26 -1.58
CA ILE A 78 -3.54 13.85 -1.81
C ILE A 78 -2.18 13.73 -2.50
N GLY A 79 -1.27 12.95 -1.92
CA GLY A 79 0.10 12.77 -2.39
C GLY A 79 0.26 11.69 -3.46
N GLY A 80 -0.75 10.86 -3.68
CA GLY A 80 -0.68 9.82 -4.67
C GLY A 80 -1.92 8.93 -4.68
N PHE A 81 -1.95 8.00 -5.62
CA PHE A 81 -3.07 7.07 -5.75
C PHE A 81 -2.61 5.67 -6.15
N HIS A 82 -3.43 4.70 -5.84
CA HIS A 82 -3.31 3.35 -6.34
C HIS A 82 -4.43 3.11 -7.36
N GLN A 83 -4.07 3.06 -8.65
CA GLN A 83 -5.02 2.79 -9.71
C GLN A 83 -5.50 1.34 -9.63
N PHE A 84 -6.79 1.16 -9.68
CA PHE A 84 -7.44 -0.11 -9.53
C PHE A 84 -8.55 -0.26 -10.56
N ASP A 85 -8.38 -1.18 -11.51
CA ASP A 85 -9.39 -1.48 -12.51
C ASP A 85 -10.35 -2.54 -11.97
N ALA A 86 -11.62 -2.23 -11.83
CA ALA A 86 -12.59 -3.12 -11.19
C ALA A 86 -13.94 -3.12 -11.92
N SER A 87 -14.69 -4.21 -11.77
CA SER A 87 -16.05 -4.34 -12.28
C SER A 87 -17.02 -4.61 -11.14
N LEU A 88 -18.06 -3.78 -11.06
CA LEU A 88 -19.21 -3.98 -10.17
C LEU A 88 -20.53 -3.89 -10.93
N TYR A 89 -20.52 -4.16 -12.23
CA TYR A 89 -21.70 -4.11 -13.09
C TYR A 89 -22.38 -2.73 -13.09
N THR A 90 -21.60 -1.67 -13.00
CA THR A 90 -22.09 -0.30 -13.07
C THR A 90 -22.65 0.02 -14.47
N LYS A 91 -23.65 0.89 -14.53
CA LYS A 91 -24.20 1.34 -15.81
C LYS A 91 -23.18 2.13 -16.62
N PRO A 92 -23.20 2.05 -17.97
CA PRO A 92 -22.39 2.93 -18.81
C PRO A 92 -22.79 4.40 -18.59
N ILE A 93 -21.81 5.23 -18.24
CA ILE A 93 -21.96 6.69 -18.13
C ILE A 93 -21.09 7.43 -19.16
N VAL A 94 -20.28 6.68 -19.89
CA VAL A 94 -19.44 7.18 -20.99
C VAL A 94 -19.90 6.60 -22.32
N LYS A 95 -19.58 7.28 -23.42
CA LYS A 95 -19.96 6.80 -24.77
C LYS A 95 -19.31 5.45 -25.11
N GLU A 96 -18.07 5.26 -24.68
CA GLU A 96 -17.30 4.05 -24.89
C GLU A 96 -16.52 3.70 -23.63
N ARG A 97 -16.75 2.48 -23.11
CA ARG A 97 -16.00 1.98 -21.96
C ARG A 97 -14.61 1.53 -22.39
N LEU A 98 -13.62 1.81 -21.56
CA LEU A 98 -12.27 1.28 -21.74
C LEU A 98 -12.21 -0.17 -21.26
N VAL A 99 -11.69 -1.04 -22.10
CA VAL A 99 -11.42 -2.44 -21.72
C VAL A 99 -9.96 -2.54 -21.27
N TYR A 100 -9.75 -3.15 -20.12
CA TYR A 100 -8.44 -3.32 -19.49
C TYR A 100 -7.39 -3.86 -20.48
N MET A 101 -6.19 -3.26 -20.44
CA MET A 101 -5.01 -3.59 -21.27
C MET A 101 -5.17 -3.38 -22.79
N THR A 102 -6.34 -2.89 -23.28
CA THR A 102 -6.45 -2.49 -24.70
C THR A 102 -5.61 -1.26 -25.02
N PRO A 103 -5.32 -0.97 -26.30
CA PRO A 103 -4.58 0.23 -26.67
C PRO A 103 -5.19 1.54 -26.14
N LYS A 104 -6.53 1.65 -26.12
CA LYS A 104 -7.25 2.81 -25.58
C LYS A 104 -7.07 2.93 -24.07
N TRP A 105 -7.20 1.83 -23.33
CA TRP A 105 -6.93 1.80 -21.90
C TRP A 105 -5.49 2.21 -21.61
N LYS A 106 -4.51 1.63 -22.33
CA LYS A 106 -3.09 1.96 -22.17
C LYS A 106 -2.79 3.44 -22.48
N LYS A 107 -3.49 4.04 -23.43
CA LYS A 107 -3.38 5.47 -23.74
C LYS A 107 -3.87 6.31 -22.55
N ALA A 108 -5.06 6.02 -22.02
CA ALA A 108 -5.62 6.70 -20.86
C ALA A 108 -4.75 6.54 -19.62
N PHE A 109 -4.20 5.35 -19.40
CA PHE A 109 -3.30 5.08 -18.27
C PHE A 109 -1.99 5.87 -18.40
N ARG A 110 -1.37 5.91 -19.58
CA ARG A 110 -0.17 6.76 -19.80
C ARG A 110 -0.47 8.23 -19.55
N TYR A 111 -1.64 8.70 -20.01
CA TYR A 111 -2.06 10.07 -19.73
C TYR A 111 -2.17 10.34 -18.23
N ALA A 112 -2.77 9.43 -17.48
CA ALA A 112 -2.87 9.55 -16.02
C ALA A 112 -1.48 9.59 -15.35
N ILE A 113 -0.54 8.74 -15.78
CA ILE A 113 0.83 8.74 -15.24
C ILE A 113 1.54 10.07 -15.51
N HIS A 114 1.51 10.57 -16.74
CA HIS A 114 2.17 11.84 -17.08
C HIS A 114 1.56 13.02 -16.33
N LEU A 115 0.24 13.03 -16.18
CA LEU A 115 -0.42 14.09 -15.42
C LEU A 115 -0.07 13.98 -13.92
N ALA A 116 -0.05 12.80 -13.36
CA ALA A 116 0.35 12.58 -11.96
C ALA A 116 1.79 13.04 -11.71
N ASP A 117 2.71 12.71 -12.61
CA ASP A 117 4.10 13.17 -12.56
C ASP A 117 4.19 14.71 -12.56
N SER A 118 3.46 15.38 -13.47
CA SER A 118 3.41 16.85 -13.52
C SER A 118 2.84 17.50 -12.25
N LEU A 119 2.03 16.75 -11.49
CA LEU A 119 1.42 17.17 -10.23
C LEU A 119 2.22 16.72 -9.00
N ASN A 120 3.38 16.10 -9.19
CA ASN A 120 4.20 15.51 -8.13
C ASN A 120 3.42 14.51 -7.27
N MET A 121 2.59 13.66 -7.89
CA MET A 121 1.80 12.62 -7.25
C MET A 121 2.40 11.23 -7.48
N GLU A 122 2.41 10.40 -6.45
CA GLU A 122 2.85 9.01 -6.57
C GLU A 122 1.78 8.13 -7.24
N VAL A 123 2.22 7.18 -8.05
CA VAL A 123 1.34 6.25 -8.76
C VAL A 123 1.66 4.81 -8.39
N GLY A 124 0.68 4.13 -7.82
CA GLY A 124 0.65 2.68 -7.69
C GLY A 124 -0.33 2.06 -8.69
N ILE A 125 -0.11 0.82 -9.07
CA ILE A 125 -1.00 0.06 -9.93
C ILE A 125 -1.30 -1.31 -9.31
N ALA A 126 -2.57 -1.74 -9.36
CA ALA A 126 -2.91 -3.11 -9.03
C ALA A 126 -2.36 -4.04 -10.11
N SER A 127 -1.77 -5.17 -9.69
CA SER A 127 -1.09 -6.11 -10.58
C SER A 127 -2.03 -6.86 -11.55
N ALA A 128 -3.33 -6.80 -11.31
CA ALA A 128 -4.38 -7.38 -12.17
C ALA A 128 -5.69 -6.63 -11.99
N PRO A 129 -6.62 -6.69 -12.96
CA PRO A 129 -7.95 -6.11 -12.81
C PRO A 129 -8.77 -6.92 -11.79
N GLY A 130 -9.61 -6.25 -11.05
CA GLY A 130 -10.45 -6.84 -10.01
C GLY A 130 -9.73 -7.00 -8.68
N TRP A 131 -10.36 -7.73 -7.77
CA TRP A 131 -9.96 -7.84 -6.35
C TRP A 131 -8.95 -8.95 -6.07
N SER A 132 -8.51 -9.68 -7.08
CA SER A 132 -7.58 -10.79 -6.94
C SER A 132 -6.45 -10.70 -7.95
N SER A 133 -5.24 -10.51 -7.48
CA SER A 133 -4.03 -10.50 -8.30
C SER A 133 -3.69 -11.88 -8.91
N THR A 134 -4.32 -12.93 -8.41
CA THR A 134 -4.09 -14.32 -8.85
C THR A 134 -5.20 -14.85 -9.77
N GLY A 135 -6.23 -14.06 -10.06
CA GLY A 135 -7.36 -14.43 -10.88
C GLY A 135 -7.29 -13.87 -12.31
N GLY A 136 -8.25 -14.29 -13.12
CA GLY A 136 -8.47 -13.79 -14.47
C GLY A 136 -8.50 -14.89 -15.54
N PRO A 137 -9.13 -14.63 -16.71
CA PRO A 137 -9.29 -15.64 -17.77
C PRO A 137 -7.96 -16.07 -18.42
N TRP A 138 -6.91 -15.28 -18.22
CA TRP A 138 -5.55 -15.58 -18.72
C TRP A 138 -4.73 -16.46 -17.78
N VAL A 139 -5.21 -16.72 -16.56
CA VAL A 139 -4.50 -17.55 -15.59
C VAL A 139 -4.74 -19.02 -15.91
N ASN A 140 -3.71 -19.68 -16.42
CA ASN A 140 -3.76 -21.12 -16.68
C ASN A 140 -3.75 -21.89 -15.33
N PRO A 141 -4.50 -23.00 -15.18
CA PRO A 141 -4.49 -23.82 -13.98
C PRO A 141 -3.09 -24.22 -13.49
N LYS A 142 -2.15 -24.47 -14.41
CA LYS A 142 -0.75 -24.75 -14.08
C LYS A 142 -0.08 -23.61 -13.30
N ASN A 143 -0.42 -22.36 -13.62
CA ASN A 143 0.14 -21.16 -13.01
C ASN A 143 -0.75 -20.54 -11.93
N ALA A 144 -1.94 -21.11 -11.71
CA ALA A 144 -2.86 -20.65 -10.69
C ALA A 144 -2.34 -20.91 -9.27
N MET A 145 -2.84 -20.14 -8.32
CA MET A 145 -2.56 -20.35 -6.91
C MET A 145 -2.93 -21.78 -6.49
N LYS A 146 -2.05 -22.44 -5.76
CA LYS A 146 -2.22 -23.79 -5.27
C LYS A 146 -2.60 -23.78 -3.79
N LYS A 147 -3.42 -24.76 -3.41
CA LYS A 147 -3.76 -25.03 -2.01
C LYS A 147 -3.29 -26.41 -1.63
N LEU A 148 -2.54 -26.52 -0.55
CA LEU A 148 -2.22 -27.84 0.02
C LEU A 148 -3.50 -28.42 0.65
N VAL A 149 -3.83 -29.63 0.28
CA VAL A 149 -4.97 -30.36 0.82
C VAL A 149 -4.53 -31.74 1.24
N TRP A 150 -5.20 -32.31 2.23
CA TRP A 150 -4.94 -33.67 2.72
C TRP A 150 -6.26 -34.38 2.95
N ARG A 151 -6.18 -35.71 2.97
CA ARG A 151 -7.29 -36.58 3.32
C ARG A 151 -6.82 -37.66 4.27
N THR A 152 -7.63 -37.96 5.29
CA THR A 152 -7.40 -39.08 6.16
C THR A 152 -8.11 -40.33 5.60
N PHE A 153 -7.39 -41.41 5.55
CA PHE A 153 -7.93 -42.72 5.22
C PHE A 153 -7.67 -43.67 6.37
N THR A 154 -8.72 -44.30 6.90
CA THR A 154 -8.61 -45.23 8.02
C THR A 154 -8.53 -46.64 7.49
N VAL A 155 -7.54 -47.39 7.93
CA VAL A 155 -7.38 -48.83 7.62
C VAL A 155 -7.59 -49.59 8.91
N GLU A 156 -8.44 -50.65 8.84
CA GLU A 156 -8.61 -51.55 9.96
C GLU A 156 -7.35 -52.39 10.14
N GLY A 157 -6.87 -52.50 11.40
CA GLY A 157 -5.64 -53.21 11.74
C GLY A 157 -5.67 -54.67 11.37
N GLN A 158 -4.45 -55.33 11.34
CA GLN A 158 -4.21 -56.74 11.07
C GLN A 158 -4.48 -57.25 9.64
N LYS A 159 -4.84 -56.36 8.68
CA LYS A 159 -4.96 -56.72 7.26
C LYS A 159 -4.00 -55.89 6.42
N MET A 160 -3.35 -56.55 5.47
CA MET A 160 -2.52 -55.81 4.50
C MET A 160 -3.41 -54.98 3.61
N PHE A 161 -3.20 -53.69 3.61
CA PHE A 161 -3.91 -52.80 2.68
C PHE A 161 -3.30 -52.94 1.29
N SER A 162 -4.12 -53.36 0.34
CA SER A 162 -3.77 -53.35 -1.09
C SER A 162 -4.86 -52.64 -1.88
N GLY A 163 -4.52 -51.54 -2.50
CA GLY A 163 -5.46 -50.76 -3.29
C GLY A 163 -4.96 -49.30 -3.55
N LYS A 164 -5.63 -48.62 -4.42
CA LYS A 164 -5.39 -47.19 -4.63
C LYS A 164 -5.97 -46.39 -3.46
N LEU A 165 -5.18 -45.51 -2.88
CA LEU A 165 -5.72 -44.52 -1.95
C LEU A 165 -6.79 -43.71 -2.68
N PRO A 166 -7.90 -43.37 -2.01
CA PRO A 166 -8.93 -42.56 -2.64
C PRO A 166 -8.32 -41.19 -3.04
N SER A 167 -8.21 -40.98 -4.35
CA SER A 167 -7.87 -39.64 -4.81
C SER A 167 -9.05 -38.73 -4.51
N HIS A 168 -8.91 -37.65 -3.81
CA HIS A 168 -9.59 -36.72 -3.65
C HIS A 168 -10.10 -35.82 -3.14
N ILE A 169 -10.45 -34.92 -3.55
CA ILE A 169 -10.62 -33.58 -3.12
C ILE A 169 -12.04 -33.13 -3.29
N PRO A 170 -12.80 -32.93 -2.23
CA PRO A 170 -14.06 -32.25 -2.31
C PRO A 170 -13.85 -30.83 -2.87
N ARG A 171 -14.67 -30.45 -3.82
CA ARG A 171 -14.79 -29.06 -4.25
C ARG A 171 -15.10 -28.20 -3.04
N GLN A 172 -14.19 -27.29 -2.68
CA GLN A 172 -14.45 -26.31 -1.65
C GLN A 172 -14.49 -24.93 -2.31
N GLY A 173 -15.68 -24.33 -2.32
CA GLY A 173 -15.89 -22.97 -2.85
C GLY A 173 -15.61 -22.87 -4.35
N ASN A 174 -14.95 -21.81 -4.74
CA ASN A 174 -14.65 -21.50 -6.15
C ASN A 174 -13.41 -22.21 -6.72
N PHE A 175 -12.77 -23.09 -5.95
CA PHE A 175 -11.63 -23.86 -6.45
C PHE A 175 -12.07 -24.97 -7.38
N LYS A 176 -11.59 -24.94 -8.61
CA LYS A 176 -11.79 -26.04 -9.58
C LYS A 176 -10.65 -27.03 -9.45
N ILE A 177 -10.96 -28.32 -9.59
CA ILE A 177 -9.94 -29.35 -9.67
C ILE A 177 -9.19 -29.16 -10.97
N SER A 178 -7.86 -29.04 -10.87
CA SER A 178 -7.02 -29.02 -12.07
C SER A 178 -6.83 -30.43 -12.60
N PRO A 179 -6.99 -30.68 -13.90
CA PRO A 179 -6.70 -31.98 -14.49
C PRO A 179 -5.19 -32.35 -14.47
N TYR A 180 -4.35 -31.46 -13.99
CA TYR A 180 -2.89 -31.65 -13.91
C TYR A 180 -2.41 -32.10 -12.52
N GLU A 181 -3.32 -32.41 -11.61
CA GLU A 181 -3.00 -32.93 -10.28
C GLU A 181 -3.11 -34.47 -10.26
N THR A 182 -2.19 -35.13 -10.92
CA THR A 182 -1.97 -36.58 -10.83
C THR A 182 -0.53 -36.85 -10.40
#